data_d45224277bc0ddad8ee41b69485d5346
#
_entry.id   d45224277bc0ddad8ee41b69485d5346
#
_cell.length_a   1.000
_cell.length_b   1.000
_cell.length_c   1.000
_cell.angle_alpha   90.00
_cell.angle_beta   90.00
_cell.angle_gamma   90.00
#
_symmetry.space_group_name_H-M   'P 1'
#
loop_
_entity.id
_entity.type
_entity.pdbx_description
1 polymer ?
#
loop_
_entity_poly.entity_id
_entity_poly.type
_entity_poly.pdbx_seq_one_letter_code
_entity_poly.pdbx_strand_id
1 'polypeptide(L)'
;ATYYPDANVRKLYLQDMGVVFGDNSFVNIGFMKVPNVYSEYKVLIGNNVSIAPNVICICEANANNGEYINQFVYIQNKATSRGNIIIEDEVWIGANVTILPGIKIGKCAVIGAGSVVTKDVEEFGVYVGAPAKKIKDIRNAE
;
A
#
# COMPACT_ATOMS: atom_id res chain seq x y z
N ALA A 1 7.51 3.03 -16.22
CA ALA A 1 8.68 2.63 -15.45
C ALA A 1 8.40 1.55 -14.41
N THR A 2 7.17 1.49 -13.86
CA THR A 2 6.78 0.40 -12.93
C THR A 2 6.67 -0.97 -13.60
N TYR A 3 6.58 -0.99 -14.92
CA TYR A 3 6.58 -2.22 -15.73
C TYR A 3 7.96 -2.57 -16.28
N TYR A 4 9.01 -1.82 -15.93
CA TYR A 4 10.36 -2.14 -16.37
C TYR A 4 10.83 -3.46 -15.74
N PRO A 5 11.45 -4.37 -16.50
CA PRO A 5 11.80 -5.71 -16.00
C PRO A 5 12.80 -5.72 -14.84
N ASP A 6 13.76 -4.79 -14.85
CA ASP A 6 14.79 -4.72 -13.81
C ASP A 6 14.24 -4.10 -12.52
N ALA A 7 14.37 -4.82 -11.41
CA ALA A 7 13.87 -4.40 -10.11
C ALA A 7 14.58 -3.14 -9.57
N ASN A 8 15.86 -2.99 -9.86
CA ASN A 8 16.62 -1.81 -9.40
C ASN A 8 16.18 -0.55 -10.14
N VAL A 9 15.90 -0.65 -11.44
CA VAL A 9 15.39 0.48 -12.23
C VAL A 9 13.98 0.87 -11.74
N ARG A 10 13.11 -0.10 -11.47
CA ARG A 10 11.80 0.21 -10.87
C ARG A 10 11.95 0.93 -9.54
N LYS A 11 12.87 0.46 -8.69
CA LYS A 11 13.13 1.06 -7.38
C LYS A 11 13.58 2.51 -7.50
N LEU A 12 14.52 2.82 -8.38
CA LEU A 12 14.98 4.19 -8.63
C LEU A 12 13.83 5.11 -9.05
N TYR A 13 13.01 4.66 -9.98
CA TYR A 13 11.83 5.41 -10.43
C TYR A 13 10.86 5.69 -9.27
N LEU A 14 10.57 4.68 -8.47
CA LEU A 14 9.62 4.79 -7.36
C LEU A 14 10.17 5.68 -6.23
N GLN A 15 11.48 5.66 -5.98
CA GLN A 15 12.11 6.57 -5.02
C GLN A 15 11.89 8.03 -5.41
N ASP A 16 11.99 8.35 -6.69
CA ASP A 16 11.70 9.69 -7.21
C ASP A 16 10.21 10.06 -7.03
N MET A 17 9.31 9.08 -7.01
CA MET A 17 7.87 9.26 -6.79
C MET A 17 7.45 9.29 -5.31
N GLY A 18 8.39 9.24 -4.37
CA GLY A 18 8.10 9.29 -2.94
C GLY A 18 7.89 7.95 -2.27
N VAL A 19 8.46 6.88 -2.82
CA VAL A 19 8.56 5.58 -2.16
C VAL A 19 9.93 5.45 -1.50
N VAL A 20 9.96 5.23 -0.20
CA VAL A 20 11.19 5.05 0.57
C VAL A 20 11.37 3.57 0.86
N PHE A 21 12.51 3.02 0.43
CA PHE A 21 12.83 1.61 0.61
C PHE A 21 13.85 1.40 1.71
N GLY A 22 13.60 0.42 2.57
CA GLY A 22 14.63 -0.16 3.44
C GLY A 22 15.55 -1.12 2.69
N ASP A 23 16.42 -1.79 3.44
CA ASP A 23 17.38 -2.73 2.89
C ASP A 23 16.70 -4.02 2.43
N ASN A 24 17.22 -4.59 1.33
CA ASN A 24 16.74 -5.85 0.78
C ASN A 24 15.24 -5.90 0.52
N SER A 25 14.64 -4.76 0.17
CA SER A 25 13.22 -4.65 -0.16
C SER A 25 13.05 -4.27 -1.61
N PHE A 26 12.19 -4.99 -2.31
CA PHE A 26 11.91 -4.79 -3.73
C PHE A 26 10.42 -4.90 -4.00
N VAL A 27 10.01 -4.25 -5.06
CA VAL A 27 8.65 -4.36 -5.59
C VAL A 27 8.66 -5.08 -6.92
N ASN A 28 7.62 -5.84 -7.18
CA ASN A 28 7.44 -6.51 -8.46
C ASN A 28 6.82 -5.57 -9.50
N ILE A 29 6.66 -6.06 -10.71
CA ILE A 29 6.10 -5.30 -11.85
C ILE A 29 4.71 -4.78 -11.50
N GLY A 30 4.42 -3.54 -11.92
CA GLY A 30 3.11 -2.94 -11.75
C GLY A 30 2.84 -2.31 -10.38
N PHE A 31 3.83 -2.23 -9.51
CA PHE A 31 3.66 -1.47 -8.26
C PHE A 31 3.35 0.00 -8.57
N MET A 32 2.35 0.55 -7.88
CA MET A 32 1.91 1.92 -8.11
C MET A 32 1.69 2.66 -6.80
N LYS A 33 2.19 3.89 -6.73
CA LYS A 33 1.85 4.86 -5.71
C LYS A 33 0.91 5.90 -6.31
N VAL A 34 -0.18 6.22 -5.64
CA VAL A 34 -1.18 7.20 -6.09
C VAL A 34 -1.30 8.31 -5.05
N PRO A 35 -1.16 9.58 -5.41
CA PRO A 35 -0.68 10.08 -6.69
C PRO A 35 0.82 9.83 -6.89
N ASN A 36 1.24 9.77 -8.14
CA ASN A 36 2.61 9.46 -8.50
C ASN A 36 3.52 10.70 -8.64
N VAL A 37 2.97 11.90 -8.55
CA VAL A 37 3.71 13.16 -8.64
C VAL A 37 3.14 14.19 -7.67
N TYR A 38 4.00 15.08 -7.18
CA TYR A 38 3.63 16.26 -6.40
C TYR A 38 2.76 15.98 -5.16
N SER A 39 2.95 14.84 -4.51
CA SER A 39 2.31 14.53 -3.25
C SER A 39 3.31 14.63 -2.09
N GLU A 40 2.88 15.25 -1.00
CA GLU A 40 3.66 15.28 0.25
C GLU A 40 3.64 13.90 0.97
N TYR A 41 2.67 13.06 0.63
CA TYR A 41 2.52 11.74 1.23
C TYR A 41 3.40 10.70 0.56
N LYS A 42 3.92 9.78 1.37
CA LYS A 42 4.91 8.79 0.98
C LYS A 42 4.46 7.38 1.30
N VAL A 43 5.05 6.42 0.61
CA VAL A 43 5.02 5.01 0.98
C VAL A 43 6.37 4.68 1.61
N LEU A 44 6.35 4.27 2.88
CA LEU A 44 7.55 3.92 3.63
C LEU A 44 7.64 2.41 3.76
N ILE A 45 8.59 1.81 3.09
CA ILE A 45 8.81 0.35 3.07
C ILE A 45 10.04 0.03 3.91
N GLY A 46 9.88 -0.86 4.88
CA GLY A 46 10.95 -1.32 5.76
C GLY A 46 11.93 -2.28 5.09
N ASN A 47 12.62 -3.07 5.90
CA ASN A 47 13.63 -4.03 5.46
C ASN A 47 13.04 -5.40 5.15
N ASN A 48 13.61 -6.10 4.18
CA ASN A 48 13.25 -7.48 3.82
C ASN A 48 11.77 -7.65 3.46
N VAL A 49 11.17 -6.64 2.82
CA VAL A 49 9.77 -6.66 2.41
C VAL A 49 9.61 -7.27 1.02
N SER A 50 8.65 -8.18 0.90
CA SER A 50 8.33 -8.86 -0.36
C SER A 50 6.98 -8.41 -0.88
N ILE A 51 6.96 -7.81 -2.07
CA ILE A 51 5.75 -7.28 -2.69
C ILE A 51 5.56 -7.90 -4.08
N ALA A 52 4.47 -8.62 -4.24
CA ALA A 52 4.08 -9.29 -5.49
C ALA A 52 3.60 -8.29 -6.57
N PRO A 53 3.32 -8.74 -7.81
CA PRO A 53 2.92 -7.83 -8.89
C PRO A 53 1.62 -7.06 -8.63
N ASN A 54 1.52 -5.86 -9.23
CA ASN A 54 0.31 -5.05 -9.30
C ASN A 54 -0.25 -4.63 -7.93
N VAL A 55 0.61 -4.32 -6.98
CA VAL A 55 0.20 -3.74 -5.70
C VAL A 55 0.05 -2.22 -5.86
N ILE A 56 -1.07 -1.68 -5.36
CA ILE A 56 -1.39 -0.26 -5.46
C ILE A 56 -1.46 0.34 -4.05
N CYS A 57 -0.64 1.35 -3.80
CA CYS A 57 -0.66 2.14 -2.57
C CYS A 57 -1.29 3.50 -2.86
N ILE A 58 -2.48 3.73 -2.31
CA ILE A 58 -3.22 4.98 -2.49
C ILE A 58 -2.94 5.88 -1.29
N CYS A 59 -2.20 6.96 -1.49
CA CYS A 59 -1.90 7.93 -0.43
C CYS A 59 -2.90 9.08 -0.36
N GLU A 60 -3.61 9.35 -1.44
CA GLU A 60 -4.68 10.34 -1.49
C GLU A 60 -5.86 9.80 -2.30
N ALA A 61 -7.05 9.94 -1.76
CA ALA A 61 -8.30 9.58 -2.42
C ALA A 61 -9.29 10.74 -2.29
N ASN A 62 -9.72 11.28 -3.42
CA ASN A 62 -10.72 12.35 -3.48
C ASN A 62 -11.40 12.38 -4.84
N ALA A 63 -12.52 13.12 -4.93
CA ALA A 63 -13.26 13.30 -6.16
C ALA A 63 -12.73 14.53 -6.93
N ASN A 64 -11.50 14.43 -7.44
CA ASN A 64 -10.74 15.53 -8.05
C ASN A 64 -11.49 16.38 -9.06
N ASN A 65 -12.28 15.75 -9.93
CA ASN A 65 -12.94 16.40 -11.05
C ASN A 65 -14.43 16.64 -10.80
N GLY A 66 -14.90 16.31 -9.61
CA GLY A 66 -16.31 16.45 -9.27
C GLY A 66 -16.63 17.86 -8.81
N GLU A 67 -17.60 18.51 -9.46
CA GLU A 67 -18.14 19.80 -9.01
C GLU A 67 -19.32 19.59 -8.06
N TYR A 68 -20.34 18.92 -8.52
CA TYR A 68 -21.56 18.70 -7.72
C TYR A 68 -21.33 17.73 -6.55
N ILE A 69 -20.62 16.61 -6.77
CA ILE A 69 -20.35 15.62 -5.72
C ILE A 69 -19.56 16.22 -4.54
N ASN A 70 -18.66 17.15 -4.81
CA ASN A 70 -17.85 17.80 -3.78
C ASN A 70 -18.64 18.79 -2.91
N GLN A 71 -19.90 19.07 -3.23
CA GLN A 71 -20.78 19.88 -2.39
C GLN A 71 -21.36 19.08 -1.21
N PHE A 72 -21.30 17.76 -1.25
CA PHE A 72 -21.84 16.92 -0.17
C PHE A 72 -20.85 16.79 0.99
N VAL A 73 -21.34 17.08 2.20
CA VAL A 73 -20.55 17.00 3.43
C VAL A 73 -19.95 15.61 3.65
N TYR A 74 -20.69 14.57 3.27
CA TYR A 74 -20.19 13.19 3.34
C TYR A 74 -18.92 13.01 2.52
N ILE A 75 -18.88 13.52 1.30
CA ILE A 75 -17.70 13.42 0.42
C ILE A 75 -16.52 14.15 1.03
N GLN A 76 -16.71 15.36 1.51
CA GLN A 76 -15.66 16.18 2.11
C GLN A 76 -15.07 15.54 3.37
N ASN A 77 -15.92 15.00 4.24
CA ASN A 77 -15.53 14.60 5.58
C ASN A 77 -15.31 13.08 5.77
N LYS A 78 -15.93 12.25 4.93
CA LYS A 78 -15.90 10.80 5.10
C LYS A 78 -15.29 10.03 3.94
N ALA A 79 -15.45 10.49 2.72
CA ALA A 79 -14.97 9.78 1.53
C ALA A 79 -13.61 10.26 1.04
N THR A 80 -13.18 11.46 1.42
CA THR A 80 -11.84 11.97 1.13
C THR A 80 -10.87 11.51 2.22
N SER A 81 -9.75 10.91 1.82
CA SER A 81 -8.73 10.46 2.75
C SER A 81 -7.32 10.70 2.22
N ARG A 82 -6.38 10.91 3.13
CA ARG A 82 -4.97 11.20 2.82
C ARG A 82 -4.09 10.65 3.93
N GLY A 83 -2.91 10.21 3.58
CA GLY A 83 -1.92 9.81 4.57
C GLY A 83 -0.80 8.95 3.98
N ASN A 84 0.30 8.93 4.71
CA ASN A 84 1.41 8.02 4.40
C ASN A 84 0.96 6.57 4.59
N ILE A 85 1.54 5.69 3.78
CA ILE A 85 1.42 4.25 3.97
C ILE A 85 2.75 3.75 4.52
N ILE A 86 2.68 2.98 5.62
CA ILE A 86 3.84 2.42 6.29
C ILE A 86 3.77 0.90 6.19
N ILE A 87 4.77 0.30 5.58
CA ILE A 87 4.92 -1.15 5.48
C ILE A 87 6.17 -1.51 6.26
N GLU A 88 5.99 -2.16 7.41
CA GLU A 88 7.09 -2.48 8.30
C GLU A 88 7.93 -3.65 7.79
N ASP A 89 8.99 -4.00 8.55
CA ASP A 89 9.95 -5.03 8.15
C ASP A 89 9.30 -6.41 7.97
N GLU A 90 9.86 -7.20 7.07
CA GLU A 90 9.48 -8.61 6.86
C GLU A 90 8.02 -8.82 6.40
N VAL A 91 7.34 -7.79 5.93
CA VAL A 91 5.97 -7.91 5.42
C VAL A 91 5.96 -8.60 4.07
N TRP A 92 4.96 -9.46 3.86
CA TRP A 92 4.70 -10.10 2.57
C TRP A 92 3.33 -9.70 2.04
N ILE A 93 3.32 -9.06 0.87
CA ILE A 93 2.09 -8.60 0.20
C ILE A 93 1.88 -9.38 -1.09
N GLY A 94 0.74 -10.05 -1.19
CA GLY A 94 0.32 -10.79 -2.37
C GLY A 94 -0.02 -9.90 -3.57
N ALA A 95 -0.21 -10.51 -4.72
CA ALA A 95 -0.51 -9.81 -5.97
C ALA A 95 -1.87 -9.11 -5.94
N ASN A 96 -1.98 -8.01 -6.68
CA ASN A 96 -3.23 -7.26 -6.86
C ASN A 96 -3.84 -6.76 -5.53
N VAL A 97 -3.02 -6.42 -4.56
CA VAL A 97 -3.46 -5.82 -3.29
C VAL A 97 -3.56 -4.31 -3.46
N THR A 98 -4.61 -3.75 -2.88
CA THR A 98 -4.81 -2.30 -2.78
C THR A 98 -4.73 -1.88 -1.31
N ILE A 99 -3.92 -0.86 -1.03
CA ILE A 99 -3.75 -0.32 0.33
C ILE A 99 -4.25 1.12 0.32
N LEU A 100 -5.17 1.44 1.24
CA LEU A 100 -5.81 2.75 1.34
C LEU A 100 -4.95 3.76 2.12
N PRO A 101 -5.26 5.06 2.02
CA PRO A 101 -4.46 6.12 2.66
C PRO A 101 -4.34 5.98 4.18
N GLY A 102 -3.15 6.27 4.68
CA GLY A 102 -2.88 6.32 6.12
C GLY A 102 -2.71 4.96 6.81
N ILE A 103 -2.64 3.87 6.07
CA ILE A 103 -2.55 2.51 6.61
C ILE A 103 -1.13 2.17 7.02
N LYS A 104 -1.02 1.52 8.18
CA LYS A 104 0.20 0.87 8.66
C LYS A 104 0.03 -0.65 8.62
N ILE A 105 0.96 -1.32 7.95
CA ILE A 105 1.05 -2.78 7.94
C ILE A 105 2.18 -3.21 8.86
N GLY A 106 1.82 -3.91 9.93
CA GLY A 106 2.74 -4.30 10.98
C GLY A 106 3.74 -5.36 10.56
N LYS A 107 4.87 -5.39 11.25
CA LYS A 107 6.00 -6.31 11.03
C LYS A 107 5.55 -7.76 10.86
N CYS A 108 6.15 -8.45 9.91
CA CYS A 108 5.88 -9.87 9.64
C CYS A 108 4.42 -10.18 9.26
N ALA A 109 3.62 -9.19 8.89
CA ALA A 109 2.26 -9.43 8.42
C ALA A 109 2.25 -10.01 7.00
N VAL A 110 1.20 -10.73 6.69
CA VAL A 110 0.95 -11.31 5.37
C VAL A 110 -0.39 -10.80 4.85
N ILE A 111 -0.39 -10.25 3.65
CA ILE A 111 -1.61 -9.80 2.97
C ILE A 111 -1.87 -10.71 1.78
N GLY A 112 -3.00 -11.40 1.80
CA GLY A 112 -3.38 -12.32 0.72
C GLY A 112 -3.67 -11.60 -0.59
N ALA A 113 -3.42 -12.27 -1.71
CA ALA A 113 -3.64 -11.70 -3.03
C ALA A 113 -5.08 -11.21 -3.22
N GLY A 114 -5.24 -10.11 -3.95
CA GLY A 114 -6.55 -9.52 -4.26
C GLY A 114 -7.22 -8.79 -3.09
N SER A 115 -6.55 -8.64 -1.97
CA SER A 115 -7.11 -7.97 -0.78
C SER A 115 -7.17 -6.45 -0.95
N VAL A 116 -8.12 -5.84 -0.24
CA VAL A 116 -8.20 -4.37 -0.09
C VAL A 116 -8.00 -4.03 1.39
N VAL A 117 -6.86 -3.45 1.71
CA VAL A 117 -6.49 -3.10 3.07
C VAL A 117 -7.07 -1.74 3.43
N THR A 118 -8.08 -1.74 4.29
CA THR A 118 -8.86 -0.54 4.66
C THR A 118 -8.58 -0.04 6.07
N LYS A 119 -7.87 -0.83 6.88
CA LYS A 119 -7.48 -0.52 8.27
C LYS A 119 -6.07 -1.02 8.53
N ASP A 120 -5.45 -0.51 9.59
CA ASP A 120 -4.15 -0.97 10.03
C ASP A 120 -4.12 -2.48 10.24
N VAL A 121 -3.00 -3.07 9.90
CA VAL A 121 -2.75 -4.51 9.99
C VAL A 121 -1.82 -4.77 11.15
N GLU A 122 -2.22 -5.66 12.04
CA GLU A 122 -1.42 -6.07 13.18
C GLU A 122 -0.17 -6.84 12.75
N GLU A 123 0.91 -6.67 13.50
CA GLU A 123 2.12 -7.46 13.29
C GLU A 123 1.83 -8.97 13.38
N PHE A 124 2.50 -9.76 12.56
CA PHE A 124 2.35 -11.22 12.46
C PHE A 124 0.96 -11.70 12.01
N GLY A 125 0.05 -10.80 11.67
CA GLY A 125 -1.29 -11.16 11.22
C GLY A 125 -1.34 -11.57 9.75
N VAL A 126 -2.19 -12.53 9.43
CA VAL A 126 -2.55 -12.88 8.05
C VAL A 126 -3.92 -12.29 7.76
N TYR A 127 -3.97 -11.41 6.79
CA TYR A 127 -5.18 -10.68 6.40
C TYR A 127 -5.56 -11.00 4.96
N VAL A 128 -6.83 -11.24 4.71
CA VAL A 128 -7.35 -11.54 3.36
C VAL A 128 -8.71 -10.89 3.13
N GLY A 129 -9.04 -10.65 1.88
CA GLY A 129 -10.36 -10.22 1.45
C GLY A 129 -10.48 -8.72 1.18
N ALA A 130 -11.69 -8.33 0.82
CA ALA A 130 -12.08 -6.94 0.54
C ALA A 130 -13.40 -6.61 1.25
N PRO A 131 -13.39 -5.92 2.40
CA PRO A 131 -12.21 -5.44 3.10
C PRO A 131 -11.38 -6.56 3.72
N ALA A 132 -10.06 -6.37 3.80
CA ALA A 132 -9.15 -7.35 4.37
C ALA A 132 -9.41 -7.52 5.87
N LYS A 133 -9.48 -8.78 6.31
CA LYS A 133 -9.72 -9.14 7.72
C LYS A 133 -8.71 -10.19 8.18
N LYS A 134 -8.33 -10.12 9.44
CA LYS A 134 -7.43 -11.07 10.06
C LYS A 134 -8.06 -12.46 10.12
N ILE A 135 -7.36 -13.44 9.57
CA ILE A 135 -7.79 -14.84 9.59
C ILE A 135 -6.95 -15.71 10.53
N LYS A 136 -5.71 -15.31 10.79
CA LYS A 136 -4.81 -16.02 11.70
C LYS A 136 -3.63 -15.14 12.12
N ASP A 137 -2.82 -15.65 13.03
CA ASP A 137 -1.53 -15.12 13.43
C ASP A 137 -0.48 -16.18 13.12
N ILE A 138 0.60 -15.79 12.39
CA ILE A 138 1.61 -16.75 11.92
C ILE A 138 2.37 -17.43 13.06
N ARG A 139 2.41 -16.81 14.24
CA ARG A 139 3.11 -17.38 15.42
C ARG A 139 2.38 -18.58 16.01
N ASN A 140 1.09 -18.67 15.78
CA ASN A 140 0.20 -19.69 16.34
C ASN A 140 -0.38 -20.62 15.26
N ALA A 141 0.00 -20.44 14.00
CA ALA A 141 -0.45 -21.26 12.88
C ALA A 141 0.51 -22.43 12.63
N GLU A 142 -0.06 -23.60 12.37
CA GLU A 142 0.69 -24.80 11.94
C GLU A 142 0.50 -25.07 10.44
#